data_974ee8c612a5916cf340d3a520d00662
#
_entry.id   974ee8c612a5916cf340d3a520d00662
#
_cell.length_a   1.000
_cell.length_b   1.000
_cell.length_c   1.000
_cell.angle_alpha   90.00
_cell.angle_beta   90.00
_cell.angle_gamma   90.00
#
_symmetry.space_group_name_H-M   'P 1'
#
loop_
_entity.id
_entity.type
_entity.pdbx_description
1 polymer ?
#
loop_
_entity_poly.entity_id
_entity_poly.type
_entity_poly.pdbx_seq_one_letter_code
_entity_poly.pdbx_strand_id
1 'polypeptide(L)'
;MTALPLSPTEDRQWAMLAHFGSILGCIPSAIIYAVYRDRGPFTAQESKEAFNFTFPLTVLAILLNLLSLIPFIGWLFAVVGVALWVFMTLMGARAGIQVNKGRPFRYPLNLRLMK
;
A
#
# COMPACT_ATOMS: atom_id res chain seq x y z
N MET A 1 16.02 -22.91 -1.36
CA MET A 1 16.97 -22.03 -2.04
C MET A 1 16.98 -20.66 -1.37
N THR A 2 18.17 -20.17 -1.08
CA THR A 2 18.29 -18.86 -0.45
C THR A 2 18.39 -17.79 -1.53
N ALA A 3 17.47 -16.85 -1.52
CA ALA A 3 17.54 -15.72 -2.44
C ALA A 3 18.71 -14.81 -2.05
N LEU A 4 19.34 -14.19 -3.06
CA LEU A 4 20.42 -13.25 -2.81
C LEU A 4 19.85 -11.99 -2.14
N PRO A 5 20.58 -11.43 -1.15
CA PRO A 5 20.15 -10.17 -0.54
C PRO A 5 20.11 -9.04 -1.56
N LEU A 6 19.18 -8.13 -1.37
CA LEU A 6 19.12 -6.91 -2.17
C LEU A 6 20.25 -5.97 -1.74
N SER A 7 20.82 -5.25 -2.71
CA SER A 7 21.73 -4.16 -2.37
C SER A 7 20.97 -3.07 -1.62
N PRO A 8 21.65 -2.19 -0.88
CA PRO A 8 20.95 -1.09 -0.19
C PRO A 8 20.12 -0.23 -1.14
N THR A 9 20.58 0.00 -2.36
CA THR A 9 19.83 0.78 -3.35
C THR A 9 18.59 0.02 -3.82
N GLU A 10 18.73 -1.28 -4.11
CA GLU A 10 17.58 -2.10 -4.53
C GLU A 10 16.55 -2.23 -3.41
N ASP A 11 17.01 -2.42 -2.18
CA ASP A 11 16.13 -2.53 -1.03
C ASP A 11 15.27 -1.27 -0.89
N ARG A 12 15.87 -0.11 -1.05
CA ARG A 12 15.16 1.16 -1.02
C ARG A 12 14.19 1.32 -2.19
N GLN A 13 14.61 0.91 -3.39
CA GLN A 13 13.76 1.01 -4.59
C GLN A 13 12.51 0.15 -4.47
N TRP A 14 12.64 -1.08 -4.02
CA TRP A 14 11.49 -1.96 -3.88
C TRP A 14 10.57 -1.50 -2.75
N ALA A 15 11.13 -0.96 -1.66
CA ALA A 15 10.32 -0.35 -0.61
C ALA A 15 9.52 0.83 -1.15
N MET A 16 10.15 1.69 -1.96
CA MET A 16 9.47 2.82 -2.59
C MET A 16 8.34 2.35 -3.50
N LEU A 17 8.57 1.31 -4.32
CA LEU A 17 7.55 0.80 -5.22
C LEU A 17 6.37 0.20 -4.45
N ALA A 18 6.62 -0.40 -3.28
CA ALA A 18 5.54 -0.92 -2.45
C ALA A 18 4.57 0.20 -2.05
N HIS A 19 5.09 1.37 -1.73
CA HIS A 19 4.25 2.51 -1.36
C HIS A 19 3.60 3.17 -2.59
N PHE A 20 4.36 3.41 -3.66
CA PHE A 20 3.81 4.00 -4.88
C PHE A 20 2.76 3.11 -5.53
N GLY A 21 2.86 1.79 -5.34
CA GLY A 21 1.89 0.84 -5.87
C GLY A 21 0.51 0.93 -5.23
N SER A 22 0.32 1.77 -4.20
CA SER A 22 -0.98 1.91 -3.53
C SER A 22 -2.08 2.39 -4.47
N ILE A 23 -1.73 2.99 -5.61
CA ILE A 23 -2.72 3.35 -6.63
C ILE A 23 -3.48 2.11 -7.13
N LEU A 24 -2.82 0.94 -7.08
CA LEU A 24 -3.43 -0.34 -7.44
C LEU A 24 -3.94 -1.11 -6.22
N GLY A 25 -4.08 -0.44 -5.08
CA GLY A 25 -4.55 -1.03 -3.85
C GLY A 25 -3.46 -1.79 -3.12
N CYS A 26 -3.82 -2.90 -2.50
CA CYS A 26 -2.89 -3.67 -1.69
C CYS A 26 -2.10 -4.71 -2.49
N ILE A 27 -2.39 -4.92 -3.77
CA ILE A 27 -1.77 -6.00 -4.54
C ILE A 27 -0.27 -5.80 -4.72
N PRO A 28 0.23 -4.61 -5.15
CA PRO A 28 1.68 -4.44 -5.32
C PRO A 28 2.46 -4.65 -4.02
N SER A 29 1.99 -4.10 -2.90
CA SER A 29 2.68 -4.27 -1.63
C SER A 29 2.67 -5.72 -1.16
N ALA A 30 1.57 -6.45 -1.39
CA ALA A 30 1.50 -7.86 -1.04
C ALA A 30 2.51 -8.69 -1.84
N ILE A 31 2.60 -8.44 -3.15
CA ILE A 31 3.52 -9.16 -4.02
C ILE A 31 4.97 -8.85 -3.63
N ILE A 32 5.29 -7.58 -3.45
CA ILE A 32 6.65 -7.16 -3.09
C ILE A 32 7.06 -7.77 -1.75
N TYR A 33 6.17 -7.75 -0.78
CA TYR A 33 6.44 -8.36 0.52
C TYR A 33 6.71 -9.87 0.37
N ALA A 34 5.86 -10.58 -0.37
CA ALA A 34 5.98 -12.02 -0.54
C ALA A 34 7.28 -12.41 -1.23
N VAL A 35 7.71 -11.62 -2.22
CA VAL A 35 8.89 -11.95 -3.04
C VAL A 35 10.19 -11.54 -2.35
N TYR A 36 10.22 -10.39 -1.66
CA TYR A 36 11.47 -9.78 -1.22
C TYR A 36 11.65 -9.74 0.31
N ARG A 37 10.72 -10.25 1.09
CA ARG A 37 10.80 -10.12 2.55
C ARG A 37 12.06 -10.73 3.16
N ASP A 38 12.61 -11.77 2.52
CA ASP A 38 13.80 -12.44 3.00
C ASP A 38 15.08 -11.92 2.34
N ARG A 39 14.95 -10.94 1.44
CA ARG A 39 16.06 -10.42 0.64
C ARG A 39 16.44 -9.00 1.02
N GLY A 40 15.53 -8.23 1.61
CA GLY A 40 15.79 -6.86 1.99
C GLY A 40 14.97 -6.47 3.22
N PRO A 41 15.65 -6.15 4.36
CA PRO A 41 14.92 -5.81 5.59
C PRO A 41 14.11 -4.51 5.45
N PHE A 42 14.59 -3.55 4.70
CA PHE A 42 13.86 -2.30 4.50
C PHE A 42 12.63 -2.53 3.61
N THR A 43 12.78 -3.28 2.51
CA THR A 43 11.64 -3.67 1.67
C THR A 43 10.61 -4.45 2.47
N ALA A 44 11.05 -5.40 3.31
CA ALA A 44 10.13 -6.19 4.12
C ALA A 44 9.33 -5.30 5.07
N GLN A 45 10.00 -4.38 5.75
CA GLN A 45 9.34 -3.47 6.69
C GLN A 45 8.37 -2.54 5.98
N GLU A 46 8.78 -1.92 4.87
CA GLU A 46 7.97 -0.92 4.20
C GLU A 46 6.82 -1.53 3.38
N SER A 47 7.05 -2.69 2.74
CA SER A 47 5.96 -3.36 2.03
C SER A 47 4.90 -3.88 2.99
N LYS A 48 5.32 -4.35 4.17
CA LYS A 48 4.39 -4.75 5.23
C LYS A 48 3.57 -3.55 5.73
N GLU A 49 4.21 -2.42 5.95
CA GLU A 49 3.51 -1.20 6.37
C GLU A 49 2.51 -0.75 5.29
N ALA A 50 2.94 -0.75 4.02
CA ALA A 50 2.07 -0.37 2.91
C ALA A 50 0.88 -1.33 2.79
N PHE A 51 1.11 -2.63 2.92
CA PHE A 51 0.03 -3.62 2.86
C PHE A 51 -0.95 -3.42 4.02
N ASN A 52 -0.45 -3.23 5.23
CA ASN A 52 -1.31 -3.02 6.40
C ASN A 52 -2.18 -1.78 6.26
N PHE A 53 -1.69 -0.76 5.56
CA PHE A 53 -2.46 0.45 5.29
C PHE A 53 -3.46 0.24 4.15
N THR A 54 -3.00 -0.34 3.03
CA THR A 54 -3.83 -0.41 1.81
C THR A 54 -4.85 -1.54 1.85
N PHE A 55 -4.60 -2.62 2.56
CA PHE A 55 -5.51 -3.76 2.56
C PHE A 55 -6.90 -3.41 3.12
N PRO A 56 -7.02 -2.83 4.33
CA PRO A 56 -8.35 -2.44 4.83
C PRO A 56 -9.03 -1.40 3.94
N LEU A 57 -8.27 -0.45 3.39
CA LEU A 57 -8.82 0.57 2.50
C LEU A 57 -9.29 -0.04 1.18
N THR A 58 -8.57 -1.03 0.66
CA THR A 58 -8.98 -1.73 -0.56
C THR A 58 -10.29 -2.48 -0.32
N VAL A 59 -10.42 -3.17 0.81
CA VAL A 59 -11.66 -3.87 1.16
C VAL A 59 -12.81 -2.87 1.27
N LEU A 60 -12.58 -1.74 1.94
CA LEU A 60 -13.60 -0.70 2.07
C LEU A 60 -13.98 -0.12 0.70
N ALA A 61 -13.00 0.09 -0.17
CA ALA A 61 -13.27 0.59 -1.53
C ALA A 61 -14.13 -0.38 -2.33
N ILE A 62 -13.89 -1.68 -2.19
CA ILE A 62 -14.71 -2.70 -2.86
C ILE A 62 -16.15 -2.63 -2.32
N LEU A 63 -16.33 -2.53 -1.01
CA LEU A 63 -17.66 -2.40 -0.42
C LEU A 63 -18.37 -1.15 -0.91
N LEU A 64 -17.67 -0.02 -0.97
CA LEU A 64 -18.25 1.23 -1.46
C LEU A 64 -18.65 1.10 -2.93
N ASN A 65 -17.85 0.39 -3.72
CA ASN A 65 -18.15 0.17 -5.12
C ASN A 65 -19.44 -0.66 -5.27
N LEU A 66 -19.60 -1.71 -4.46
CA LEU A 66 -20.82 -2.51 -4.46
C LEU A 66 -22.02 -1.69 -4.01
N LEU A 67 -21.87 -0.86 -2.98
CA LEU A 67 -22.93 0.00 -2.49
C LEU A 67 -23.32 1.08 -3.51
N SER A 68 -22.39 1.45 -4.39
CA SER A 68 -22.67 2.44 -5.43
C SER A 68 -23.70 1.95 -6.45
N LEU A 69 -24.01 0.66 -6.46
CA LEU A 69 -25.04 0.09 -7.31
C LEU A 69 -26.46 0.31 -6.79
N ILE A 70 -26.61 0.83 -5.57
CA ILE A 70 -27.92 1.10 -4.99
C ILE A 70 -28.57 2.27 -5.73
N PRO A 71 -29.83 2.10 -6.23
CA PRO A 71 -30.50 3.20 -6.92
C PRO A 71 -30.65 4.44 -6.03
N PHE A 72 -30.59 5.62 -6.63
CA PHE A 72 -30.80 6.94 -6.05
C PHE A 72 -29.66 7.41 -5.13
N ILE A 73 -29.14 6.56 -4.24
CA ILE A 73 -28.09 6.96 -3.28
C ILE A 73 -26.72 6.39 -3.62
N GLY A 74 -26.60 5.51 -4.62
CA GLY A 74 -25.34 4.86 -4.96
C GLY A 74 -24.24 5.85 -5.32
N TRP A 75 -24.58 6.99 -5.92
CA TRP A 75 -23.58 7.99 -6.30
C TRP A 75 -22.82 8.54 -5.07
N LEU A 76 -23.47 8.59 -3.90
CA LEU A 76 -22.79 9.01 -2.67
C LEU A 76 -21.65 8.05 -2.32
N PHE A 77 -21.90 6.75 -2.44
CA PHE A 77 -20.88 5.74 -2.17
C PHE A 77 -19.78 5.79 -3.21
N ALA A 78 -20.11 6.06 -4.48
CA ALA A 78 -19.11 6.21 -5.53
C ALA A 78 -18.18 7.39 -5.24
N VAL A 79 -18.72 8.53 -4.83
CA VAL A 79 -17.94 9.72 -4.50
C VAL A 79 -17.00 9.44 -3.32
N VAL A 80 -17.52 8.80 -2.28
CA VAL A 80 -16.69 8.44 -1.11
C VAL A 80 -15.60 7.46 -1.51
N GLY A 81 -15.91 6.50 -2.39
CA GLY A 81 -14.93 5.53 -2.88
C GLY A 81 -13.80 6.19 -3.64
N VAL A 82 -14.13 7.16 -4.51
CA VAL A 82 -13.11 7.93 -5.25
C VAL A 82 -12.23 8.71 -4.28
N ALA A 83 -12.84 9.39 -3.32
CA ALA A 83 -12.10 10.16 -2.31
C ALA A 83 -11.16 9.26 -1.51
N LEU A 84 -11.62 8.07 -1.13
CA LEU A 84 -10.81 7.09 -0.42
C LEU A 84 -9.61 6.65 -1.25
N TRP A 85 -9.82 6.37 -2.53
CA TRP A 85 -8.75 5.91 -3.42
C TRP A 85 -7.72 7.01 -3.65
N VAL A 86 -8.18 8.26 -3.83
CA VAL A 86 -7.28 9.41 -3.96
C VAL A 86 -6.45 9.57 -2.69
N PHE A 87 -7.09 9.49 -1.52
CA PHE A 87 -6.38 9.56 -0.24
C PHE A 87 -5.30 8.47 -0.14
N MET A 88 -5.67 7.23 -0.44
CA MET A 88 -4.73 6.10 -0.39
C MET A 88 -3.56 6.30 -1.34
N THR A 89 -3.83 6.77 -2.57
CA THR A 89 -2.81 7.02 -3.57
C THR A 89 -1.87 8.14 -3.15
N LEU A 90 -2.41 9.25 -2.62
CA LEU A 90 -1.60 10.37 -2.17
C LEU A 90 -0.73 9.99 -0.98
N MET A 91 -1.27 9.23 -0.04
CA MET A 91 -0.48 8.76 1.10
C MET A 91 0.63 7.80 0.65
N GLY A 92 0.32 6.93 -0.31
CA GLY A 92 1.32 6.04 -0.89
C GLY A 92 2.42 6.81 -1.61
N ALA A 93 2.07 7.84 -2.35
CA ALA A 93 3.06 8.69 -3.03
C ALA A 93 3.96 9.40 -2.03
N ARG A 94 3.38 9.95 -0.97
CA ARG A 94 4.14 10.61 0.09
C ARG A 94 5.08 9.63 0.77
N ALA A 95 4.58 8.44 1.07
CA ALA A 95 5.39 7.39 1.70
C ALA A 95 6.54 6.96 0.79
N GLY A 96 6.28 6.80 -0.51
CA GLY A 96 7.31 6.42 -1.47
C GLY A 96 8.41 7.46 -1.59
N ILE A 97 8.05 8.75 -1.58
CA ILE A 97 9.04 9.82 -1.62
C ILE A 97 9.93 9.78 -0.38
N GLN A 98 9.34 9.60 0.80
CA GLN A 98 10.10 9.53 2.05
C GLN A 98 11.03 8.31 2.06
N VAL A 99 10.52 7.16 1.64
CA VAL A 99 11.27 5.91 1.61
C VAL A 99 12.42 5.99 0.62
N ASN A 100 12.24 6.67 -0.51
CA ASN A 100 13.31 6.87 -1.48
C ASN A 100 14.49 7.66 -0.89
N LYS A 101 14.26 8.39 0.18
CA LYS A 101 15.32 9.10 0.93
C LYS A 101 15.96 8.22 2.01
N GLY A 102 15.57 6.94 2.07
CA GLY A 102 16.09 6.01 3.06
C GLY A 102 15.41 6.08 4.41
N ARG A 103 14.29 6.76 4.54
CA ARG A 103 13.56 6.93 5.80
C ARG A 103 12.33 6.04 5.83
N PRO A 104 12.11 5.27 6.90
CA PRO A 104 10.88 4.48 7.01
C PRO A 104 9.66 5.39 7.14
N PHE A 105 8.53 4.93 6.60
CA PHE A 105 7.28 5.66 6.68
C PHE A 105 6.26 4.85 7.49
N ARG A 106 5.55 5.52 8.38
CA ARG A 106 4.46 4.92 9.15
C ARG A 106 3.18 5.68 8.86
N TYR A 107 2.19 4.95 8.35
CA TYR A 107 0.90 5.54 8.04
C TYR A 107 0.14 5.88 9.32
N PRO A 108 -0.46 7.08 9.42
CA PRO A 108 -1.14 7.49 10.65
C PRO A 108 -2.38 6.67 10.98
N LEU A 109 -3.07 6.11 9.97
CA LEU A 109 -4.32 5.36 10.16
C LEU A 109 -4.10 3.89 9.77
N ASN A 110 -3.08 3.27 10.31
CA ASN A 110 -2.71 1.91 9.93
C ASN A 110 -3.19 0.89 10.96
N LEU A 111 -4.00 -0.07 10.52
CA LEU A 111 -4.50 -1.14 11.40
C LEU A 111 -3.42 -2.17 11.76
N ARG A 112 -2.35 -2.25 10.98
CA ARG A 112 -1.22 -3.17 11.20
C ARG A 112 -1.66 -4.60 11.42
N LEU A 113 -2.43 -5.11 10.46
CA LEU A 113 -2.93 -6.49 10.51
C LEU A 113 -1.80 -7.51 10.49
N MET A 114 -0.72 -7.23 9.77
CA MET A 114 0.51 -8.00 9.83
C MET A 114 1.47 -7.32 10.81
N LYS A 115 1.92 -8.06 11.80
CA LYS A 115 2.83 -7.50 12.81
C LYS A 115 4.25 -8.04 12.68
#